data_0095cbe668810d7c12b2e934a006043d
#
_entry.id   0095cbe668810d7c12b2e934a006043d
#
_cell.length_a   1.000
_cell.length_b   1.000
_cell.length_c   1.000
_cell.angle_alpha   90.00
_cell.angle_beta   90.00
_cell.angle_gamma   90.00
#
_symmetry.space_group_name_H-M   'P 1'
#
loop_
_entity.id
_entity.type
_entity.pdbx_description
1 polymer ?
#
loop_
_entity_poly.entity_id
_entity_poly.type
_entity_poly.pdbx_seq_one_letter_code
_entity_poly.pdbx_strand_id
1 'polypeptide(L)'
;MRTSLLILFCSVVGLAQGQKLKKEDKQIIANLQQHEQYLASDQLEGRRTGTEGERLAAEYISNQFKGIGLTPKGTADFHQPFEVNEGKQIGTATSLQIDGNKLQLGTDFFPLVYSANASLEAMPSISLPEPKIPRFWDLKELLEENKSNPHFDLYTAIKNKIKTTQQKGGTALFIYNTSGVDDGISFDAGDRTEVAPIPVVYVSKAAAQKYFADASASLNIKLKTEVLPKTRSGKNVVGYIDNGAANTVVLGAHFDHLGYGEDHNSSYVGSEKQIHNGADDNASGTAALIELARLLKISKAKNNNYLFIAFSGEELGLYGSKYFVDHPTIDLSKVNYMINMDMVGRLNDSTHALTIGGYGTSPDWGATFAATGKTKLYTGPIQYRFDSSGTGPSDHTSFYLKNIPVLFYFTGLHPDYHKPTDDFDKINYEGEFYIIKNIYSLIETIDKQNTKLAFTKTREQQTSTSARFSVTMGIMPDYTFAGNGVRVDGVSENKPAQKAGLKQGDVITSLGDYTITSLE
;
A
#
# COMPACT_ATOMS: atom_id res chain seq x y z
N MET A 1 -38.21 -69.64 -7.25
CA MET A 1 -38.86 -68.33 -7.09
C MET A 1 -37.87 -67.41 -6.38
N ARG A 2 -37.24 -66.47 -7.09
CA ARG A 2 -36.35 -65.44 -6.53
C ARG A 2 -37.09 -64.12 -6.65
N THR A 3 -37.44 -63.56 -5.55
CA THR A 3 -38.15 -62.28 -5.45
C THR A 3 -37.08 -61.17 -5.39
N SER A 4 -36.99 -60.37 -6.45
CA SER A 4 -36.09 -59.16 -6.50
C SER A 4 -36.82 -57.98 -5.84
N LEU A 5 -36.20 -57.44 -4.78
CA LEU A 5 -36.66 -56.25 -4.10
C LEU A 5 -36.08 -55.03 -4.81
N LEU A 6 -36.91 -54.24 -5.45
CA LEU A 6 -36.55 -52.99 -6.12
C LEU A 6 -36.60 -51.87 -5.04
N ILE A 7 -35.42 -51.35 -4.63
CA ILE A 7 -35.32 -50.20 -3.74
C ILE A 7 -35.35 -48.94 -4.62
N LEU A 8 -36.43 -48.21 -4.53
CA LEU A 8 -36.63 -46.91 -5.18
C LEU A 8 -35.90 -45.84 -4.37
N PHE A 9 -34.76 -45.37 -4.88
CA PHE A 9 -34.06 -44.22 -4.31
C PHE A 9 -34.79 -42.94 -4.76
N CYS A 10 -35.63 -42.35 -3.90
CA CYS A 10 -36.13 -41.01 -4.09
C CYS A 10 -35.02 -39.98 -3.70
N SER A 11 -34.32 -39.47 -4.69
CA SER A 11 -33.47 -38.32 -4.56
C SER A 11 -34.34 -37.06 -4.34
N VAL A 12 -34.44 -36.62 -3.10
CA VAL A 12 -34.99 -35.31 -2.78
C VAL A 12 -34.00 -34.27 -3.25
N VAL A 13 -34.19 -33.74 -4.45
CA VAL A 13 -33.52 -32.51 -4.89
C VAL A 13 -34.17 -31.38 -4.10
N GLY A 14 -33.52 -30.97 -3.03
CA GLY A 14 -33.88 -29.73 -2.30
C GLY A 14 -33.61 -28.55 -3.22
N LEU A 15 -34.65 -28.05 -3.87
CA LEU A 15 -34.62 -26.74 -4.50
C LEU A 15 -34.36 -25.71 -3.38
N ALA A 16 -33.14 -25.21 -3.29
CA ALA A 16 -32.85 -24.00 -2.51
C ALA A 16 -33.67 -22.86 -3.15
N GLN A 17 -34.84 -22.58 -2.61
CA GLN A 17 -35.60 -21.39 -2.96
C GLN A 17 -34.78 -20.19 -2.45
N GLY A 18 -34.11 -19.47 -3.35
CA GLY A 18 -33.50 -18.20 -3.05
C GLY A 18 -34.53 -17.31 -2.35
N GLN A 19 -34.20 -16.84 -1.15
CA GLN A 19 -35.08 -15.99 -0.37
C GLN A 19 -35.30 -14.68 -1.14
N LYS A 20 -36.56 -14.35 -1.47
CA LYS A 20 -36.86 -13.09 -2.17
C LYS A 20 -36.35 -11.91 -1.36
N LEU A 21 -35.45 -11.12 -1.98
CA LEU A 21 -34.95 -9.87 -1.41
C LEU A 21 -36.09 -8.92 -1.07
N LYS A 22 -36.10 -8.42 0.14
CA LYS A 22 -37.05 -7.41 0.61
C LYS A 22 -36.77 -6.06 -0.04
N LYS A 23 -37.72 -5.12 0.05
CA LYS A 23 -37.54 -3.76 -0.48
C LYS A 23 -36.29 -3.08 0.13
N GLU A 24 -36.08 -3.27 1.42
CA GLU A 24 -34.92 -2.74 2.16
C GLU A 24 -33.59 -3.32 1.65
N ASP A 25 -33.55 -4.63 1.37
CA ASP A 25 -32.37 -5.31 0.83
C ASP A 25 -32.00 -4.79 -0.57
N LYS A 26 -33.01 -4.60 -1.43
CA LYS A 26 -32.84 -3.98 -2.75
C LYS A 26 -32.33 -2.54 -2.68
N GLN A 27 -32.72 -1.80 -1.63
CA GLN A 27 -32.23 -0.45 -1.42
C GLN A 27 -30.76 -0.45 -1.06
N ILE A 28 -30.29 -1.40 -0.23
CA ILE A 28 -28.86 -1.55 0.07
C ILE A 28 -28.08 -1.80 -1.21
N ILE A 29 -28.50 -2.77 -2.04
CA ILE A 29 -27.86 -3.08 -3.32
C ILE A 29 -27.81 -1.85 -4.24
N ALA A 30 -28.90 -1.10 -4.34
CA ALA A 30 -28.95 0.12 -5.15
C ALA A 30 -27.99 1.21 -4.63
N ASN A 31 -27.86 1.34 -3.31
CA ASN A 31 -26.93 2.28 -2.71
C ASN A 31 -25.48 1.87 -2.98
N LEU A 32 -25.14 0.58 -2.85
CA LEU A 32 -23.80 0.06 -3.17
C LEU A 32 -23.43 0.40 -4.62
N GLN A 33 -24.33 0.10 -5.57
CA GLN A 33 -24.14 0.48 -6.98
C GLN A 33 -23.86 1.97 -7.15
N GLN A 34 -24.61 2.82 -6.46
CA GLN A 34 -24.40 4.28 -6.54
C GLN A 34 -23.07 4.71 -5.95
N HIS A 35 -22.66 4.14 -4.80
CA HIS A 35 -21.40 4.47 -4.14
C HIS A 35 -20.21 4.05 -5.01
N GLU A 36 -20.23 2.82 -5.53
CA GLU A 36 -19.11 2.31 -6.32
C GLU A 36 -19.03 2.97 -7.70
N GLN A 37 -20.17 3.21 -8.38
CA GLN A 37 -20.17 3.95 -9.64
C GLN A 37 -19.53 5.34 -9.51
N TYR A 38 -19.68 5.99 -8.35
CA TYR A 38 -19.00 7.25 -8.11
C TYR A 38 -17.53 7.05 -7.73
N LEU A 39 -17.25 6.19 -6.74
CA LEU A 39 -15.91 6.00 -6.22
C LEU A 39 -14.95 5.38 -7.25
N ALA A 40 -15.44 4.50 -8.12
CA ALA A 40 -14.66 3.89 -9.20
C ALA A 40 -14.87 4.58 -10.55
N SER A 41 -15.28 5.86 -10.56
CA SER A 41 -15.43 6.61 -11.81
C SER A 41 -14.11 7.25 -12.25
N ASP A 42 -13.94 7.41 -13.56
CA ASP A 42 -12.80 8.12 -14.17
C ASP A 42 -12.64 9.56 -13.64
N GLN A 43 -13.73 10.17 -13.15
CA GLN A 43 -13.70 11.51 -12.55
C GLN A 43 -12.76 11.58 -11.34
N LEU A 44 -12.56 10.48 -10.63
CA LEU A 44 -11.70 10.41 -9.46
C LEU A 44 -10.26 9.97 -9.80
N GLU A 45 -9.96 9.75 -11.09
CA GLU A 45 -8.62 9.44 -11.59
C GLU A 45 -7.89 8.36 -10.76
N GLY A 46 -8.65 7.33 -10.31
CA GLY A 46 -8.10 6.24 -9.50
C GLY A 46 -7.68 6.63 -8.08
N ARG A 47 -8.16 7.72 -7.54
CA ARG A 47 -8.10 8.11 -6.11
C ARG A 47 -6.70 8.00 -5.46
N ARG A 48 -5.64 8.21 -6.24
CA ARG A 48 -4.27 8.12 -5.71
C ARG A 48 -4.09 9.08 -4.53
N THR A 49 -3.53 8.59 -3.43
CA THR A 49 -3.30 9.38 -2.21
C THR A 49 -2.62 10.72 -2.52
N GLY A 50 -3.15 11.81 -1.97
CA GLY A 50 -2.64 13.17 -2.14
C GLY A 50 -2.98 13.84 -3.47
N THR A 51 -3.87 13.25 -4.29
CA THR A 51 -4.35 13.83 -5.54
C THR A 51 -5.72 14.47 -5.39
N GLU A 52 -6.18 15.15 -6.44
CA GLU A 52 -7.54 15.70 -6.51
C GLU A 52 -8.59 14.59 -6.47
N GLY A 53 -8.33 13.43 -7.07
CA GLY A 53 -9.23 12.28 -7.02
C GLY A 53 -9.44 11.76 -5.61
N GLU A 54 -8.37 11.63 -4.80
CA GLU A 54 -8.48 11.32 -3.37
C GLU A 54 -9.29 12.38 -2.62
N ARG A 55 -9.05 13.66 -2.90
CA ARG A 55 -9.77 14.76 -2.25
C ARG A 55 -11.27 14.68 -2.51
N LEU A 56 -11.68 14.43 -3.75
CA LEU A 56 -13.08 14.29 -4.16
C LEU A 56 -13.73 13.05 -3.51
N ALA A 57 -13.01 11.91 -3.46
CA ALA A 57 -13.48 10.71 -2.78
C ALA A 57 -13.69 10.96 -1.27
N ALA A 58 -12.73 11.59 -0.61
CA ALA A 58 -12.84 11.94 0.81
C ALA A 58 -14.00 12.89 1.10
N GLU A 59 -14.26 13.87 0.24
CA GLU A 59 -15.43 14.75 0.34
C GLU A 59 -16.74 13.99 0.14
N TYR A 60 -16.78 13.07 -0.83
CA TYR A 60 -17.95 12.23 -1.04
C TYR A 60 -18.27 11.40 0.21
N ILE A 61 -17.28 10.69 0.76
CA ILE A 61 -17.44 9.84 1.94
C ILE A 61 -17.88 10.66 3.15
N SER A 62 -17.25 11.81 3.40
CA SER A 62 -17.61 12.70 4.51
C SER A 62 -19.03 13.24 4.37
N ASN A 63 -19.49 13.55 3.14
CA ASN A 63 -20.86 13.96 2.87
C ASN A 63 -21.86 12.82 3.12
N GLN A 64 -21.50 11.56 2.76
CA GLN A 64 -22.33 10.40 3.10
C GLN A 64 -22.43 10.22 4.61
N PHE A 65 -21.33 10.28 5.35
CA PHE A 65 -21.32 10.19 6.81
C PHE A 65 -22.15 11.31 7.46
N LYS A 66 -22.03 12.53 6.96
CA LYS A 66 -22.83 13.67 7.41
C LYS A 66 -24.32 13.45 7.11
N GLY A 67 -24.67 12.97 5.91
CA GLY A 67 -26.05 12.68 5.50
C GLY A 67 -26.70 11.57 6.35
N ILE A 68 -25.94 10.58 6.78
CA ILE A 68 -26.35 9.52 7.71
C ILE A 68 -26.51 10.08 9.15
N GLY A 69 -25.88 11.21 9.47
CA GLY A 69 -25.93 11.83 10.79
C GLY A 69 -24.85 11.28 11.74
N LEU A 70 -23.68 10.90 11.22
CA LEU A 70 -22.51 10.61 12.04
C LEU A 70 -21.91 11.89 12.61
N THR A 71 -21.29 11.77 13.77
CA THR A 71 -20.51 12.85 14.37
C THR A 71 -19.10 12.83 13.76
N PRO A 72 -18.55 13.98 13.32
CA PRO A 72 -17.16 14.08 12.91
C PRO A 72 -16.19 13.61 14.02
N LYS A 73 -15.17 12.86 13.64
CA LYS A 73 -14.17 12.36 14.60
C LYS A 73 -12.74 12.41 14.03
N GLY A 74 -12.52 13.17 12.95
CA GLY A 74 -11.18 13.53 12.48
C GLY A 74 -10.54 14.62 13.35
N THR A 75 -9.37 15.08 12.94
CA THR A 75 -8.70 16.24 13.56
C THR A 75 -9.14 17.57 12.94
N ALA A 76 -9.71 17.51 11.74
CA ALA A 76 -10.32 18.62 11.01
C ALA A 76 -11.69 18.17 10.48
N ASP A 77 -12.74 18.30 11.28
CA ASP A 77 -14.08 17.79 11.01
C ASP A 77 -14.06 16.26 10.83
N PHE A 78 -14.53 15.71 9.70
CA PHE A 78 -14.40 14.30 9.37
C PHE A 78 -12.98 13.89 8.93
N HIS A 79 -12.12 14.84 8.57
CA HIS A 79 -10.80 14.55 8.00
C HIS A 79 -9.71 14.45 9.06
N GLN A 80 -8.81 13.48 8.87
CA GLN A 80 -7.56 13.37 9.61
C GLN A 80 -6.41 13.37 8.60
N PRO A 81 -5.82 14.55 8.28
CA PRO A 81 -4.71 14.64 7.35
C PRO A 81 -3.42 14.05 7.93
N PHE A 82 -2.61 13.48 7.04
CA PHE A 82 -1.28 12.96 7.35
C PHE A 82 -0.32 13.19 6.16
N GLU A 83 0.98 13.13 6.43
CA GLU A 83 1.99 13.28 5.39
C GLU A 83 2.51 11.91 4.92
N VAL A 84 2.65 11.78 3.60
CA VAL A 84 3.29 10.66 2.93
C VAL A 84 4.65 11.11 2.43
N ASN A 85 5.71 10.43 2.85
CA ASN A 85 7.06 10.71 2.38
C ASN A 85 7.28 10.04 1.01
N GLU A 86 7.40 10.84 -0.03
CA GLU A 86 7.73 10.41 -1.39
C GLU A 86 9.26 10.36 -1.67
N GLY A 87 10.06 10.52 -0.64
CA GLY A 87 11.52 10.57 -0.77
C GLY A 87 12.05 12.00 -0.85
N LYS A 88 12.90 12.28 -1.83
CA LYS A 88 13.59 13.56 -1.98
C LYS A 88 13.39 14.16 -3.37
N GLN A 89 13.60 15.45 -3.48
CA GLN A 89 13.57 16.19 -4.73
C GLN A 89 14.70 17.22 -4.78
N ILE A 90 15.13 17.55 -5.99
CA ILE A 90 16.09 18.63 -6.17
C ILE A 90 15.37 19.96 -6.00
N GLY A 91 15.83 20.79 -5.07
CA GLY A 91 15.26 22.10 -4.83
C GLY A 91 15.56 23.08 -5.97
N THR A 92 14.65 24.03 -6.18
CA THR A 92 14.72 25.02 -7.28
C THR A 92 15.89 25.99 -7.15
N ALA A 93 16.50 26.09 -5.97
CA ALA A 93 17.68 26.92 -5.74
C ALA A 93 19.00 26.26 -6.18
N THR A 94 18.95 24.95 -6.57
CA THR A 94 20.13 24.24 -7.06
C THR A 94 20.67 24.87 -8.33
N SER A 95 21.95 25.23 -8.34
CA SER A 95 22.59 25.86 -9.48
C SER A 95 24.09 25.58 -9.53
N LEU A 96 24.62 25.51 -10.73
CA LEU A 96 26.05 25.39 -10.98
C LEU A 96 26.44 26.36 -12.07
N GLN A 97 27.50 27.14 -11.79
CA GLN A 97 28.17 27.98 -12.79
C GLN A 97 29.65 27.61 -12.84
N ILE A 98 30.20 27.56 -14.03
CA ILE A 98 31.64 27.33 -14.29
C ILE A 98 32.10 28.43 -15.25
N ASP A 99 33.06 29.22 -14.84
CA ASP A 99 33.61 30.37 -15.60
C ASP A 99 32.53 31.31 -16.13
N GLY A 100 31.54 31.61 -15.28
CA GLY A 100 30.40 32.46 -15.60
C GLY A 100 29.30 31.80 -16.42
N ASN A 101 29.53 30.61 -16.98
CA ASN A 101 28.52 29.86 -17.72
C ASN A 101 27.61 29.10 -16.76
N LYS A 102 26.30 29.31 -16.88
CA LYS A 102 25.27 28.60 -16.11
C LYS A 102 24.97 27.25 -16.75
N LEU A 103 25.15 26.17 -15.98
CA LEU A 103 24.83 24.82 -16.40
C LEU A 103 23.35 24.50 -16.19
N GLN A 104 22.79 23.64 -17.04
CA GLN A 104 21.40 23.25 -16.99
C GLN A 104 21.20 22.07 -16.03
N LEU A 105 20.38 22.28 -15.00
CA LEU A 105 20.00 21.25 -14.04
C LEU A 105 19.25 20.11 -14.75
N GLY A 106 19.61 18.87 -14.41
CA GLY A 106 19.04 17.66 -15.00
C GLY A 106 19.66 17.23 -16.34
N THR A 107 20.27 18.16 -17.09
CA THR A 107 20.92 17.88 -18.38
C THR A 107 22.44 17.89 -18.24
N ASP A 108 22.99 18.98 -17.69
CA ASP A 108 24.43 19.13 -17.57
C ASP A 108 24.95 18.60 -16.22
N PHE A 109 24.12 18.72 -15.17
CA PHE A 109 24.47 18.28 -13.82
C PHE A 109 23.23 18.00 -12.97
N PHE A 110 23.45 17.26 -11.88
CA PHE A 110 22.48 17.14 -10.75
C PHE A 110 23.21 16.79 -9.46
N PRO A 111 22.73 17.23 -8.29
CA PRO A 111 23.24 16.75 -7.01
C PRO A 111 22.81 15.28 -6.81
N LEU A 112 23.66 14.46 -6.21
CA LEU A 112 23.22 13.14 -5.79
C LEU A 112 22.17 13.27 -4.67
N VAL A 113 21.26 12.32 -4.58
CA VAL A 113 20.10 12.36 -3.67
C VAL A 113 20.48 12.49 -2.18
N TYR A 114 21.67 12.10 -1.82
CA TYR A 114 22.27 12.24 -0.48
C TYR A 114 23.29 13.38 -0.39
N SER A 115 23.37 14.26 -1.38
CA SER A 115 24.24 15.43 -1.34
C SER A 115 23.90 16.36 -0.17
N ALA A 116 24.90 16.89 0.50
CA ALA A 116 24.68 17.98 1.46
C ALA A 116 24.12 19.22 0.76
N ASN A 117 23.24 19.95 1.45
CA ASN A 117 22.81 21.27 1.03
C ASN A 117 23.89 22.29 1.40
N ALA A 118 24.40 23.00 0.41
CA ALA A 118 25.44 23.99 0.61
C ALA A 118 25.49 25.04 -0.51
N SER A 119 26.17 26.14 -0.22
CA SER A 119 26.55 27.13 -1.22
C SER A 119 28.05 27.37 -1.12
N LEU A 120 28.76 27.33 -2.23
CA LEU A 120 30.20 27.55 -2.27
C LEU A 120 30.62 28.31 -3.53
N GLU A 121 31.65 29.10 -3.39
CA GLU A 121 32.41 29.72 -4.49
C GLU A 121 33.88 29.34 -4.32
N ALA A 122 34.53 28.90 -5.37
CA ALA A 122 35.92 28.46 -5.32
C ALA A 122 36.57 28.52 -6.70
N MET A 123 37.88 28.54 -6.72
CA MET A 123 38.70 28.50 -7.93
C MET A 123 39.62 27.26 -7.92
N PRO A 124 39.06 26.02 -7.99
CA PRO A 124 39.88 24.81 -8.02
C PRO A 124 40.53 24.60 -9.36
N SER A 125 41.64 23.84 -9.36
CA SER A 125 42.15 23.13 -10.53
C SER A 125 41.92 21.63 -10.34
N ILE A 126 41.56 20.92 -11.42
CA ILE A 126 41.28 19.48 -11.36
C ILE A 126 42.52 18.68 -10.96
N SER A 127 43.67 19.06 -11.50
CA SER A 127 44.97 18.38 -11.28
C SER A 127 45.63 18.70 -9.95
N LEU A 128 45.23 19.79 -9.27
CA LEU A 128 45.84 20.23 -8.01
C LEU A 128 44.84 20.13 -6.84
N PRO A 129 44.83 19.01 -6.13
CA PRO A 129 43.93 18.80 -5.01
C PRO A 129 44.39 19.52 -3.74
N GLU A 130 44.00 20.79 -3.56
CA GLU A 130 44.30 21.60 -2.38
C GLU A 130 43.22 21.46 -1.27
N PRO A 131 43.55 21.69 0.02
CA PRO A 131 42.54 21.76 1.09
C PRO A 131 41.56 22.91 0.87
N LYS A 132 40.33 22.73 1.38
CA LYS A 132 39.24 23.76 1.36
C LYS A 132 38.71 24.13 -0.03
N ILE A 133 38.98 23.31 -1.04
CA ILE A 133 38.40 23.47 -2.39
C ILE A 133 37.65 22.21 -2.82
N PRO A 134 36.76 22.32 -3.82
CA PRO A 134 36.12 21.17 -4.46
C PRO A 134 37.11 20.17 -5.05
N ARG A 135 36.71 18.92 -5.10
CA ARG A 135 37.43 17.81 -5.73
C ARG A 135 36.68 17.30 -6.94
N PHE A 136 37.43 16.75 -7.88
CA PHE A 136 36.93 16.18 -9.11
C PHE A 136 37.30 14.69 -9.17
N TRP A 137 36.40 13.89 -9.72
CA TRP A 137 36.63 12.48 -9.87
C TRP A 137 36.03 11.95 -11.16
N ASP A 138 36.88 11.62 -12.11
CA ASP A 138 36.49 10.87 -13.30
C ASP A 138 36.36 9.40 -12.94
N LEU A 139 35.23 8.80 -13.24
CA LEU A 139 34.95 7.38 -13.00
C LEU A 139 35.60 6.47 -14.05
N LYS A 140 36.22 7.02 -15.09
CA LYS A 140 36.72 6.28 -16.25
C LYS A 140 37.55 5.08 -15.86
N GLU A 141 38.66 5.28 -15.14
CA GLU A 141 39.58 4.18 -14.75
C GLU A 141 38.82 3.13 -13.94
N LEU A 142 38.07 3.55 -12.93
CA LEU A 142 37.33 2.67 -12.06
C LEU A 142 36.33 1.79 -12.81
N LEU A 143 35.59 2.36 -13.76
CA LEU A 143 34.59 1.63 -14.55
C LEU A 143 35.24 0.70 -15.58
N GLU A 144 36.32 1.14 -16.24
CA GLU A 144 37.04 0.32 -17.21
C GLU A 144 37.68 -0.89 -16.55
N GLU A 145 38.31 -0.74 -15.37
CA GLU A 145 38.87 -1.83 -14.58
C GLU A 145 37.83 -2.84 -14.11
N ASN A 146 36.64 -2.38 -13.78
CA ASN A 146 35.56 -3.21 -13.19
C ASN A 146 34.45 -3.62 -14.17
N LYS A 147 34.57 -3.29 -15.47
CA LYS A 147 33.50 -3.55 -16.47
C LYS A 147 33.05 -5.02 -16.57
N SER A 148 33.89 -5.95 -16.19
CA SER A 148 33.59 -7.39 -16.22
C SER A 148 33.39 -7.98 -14.82
N ASN A 149 33.36 -7.17 -13.78
CA ASN A 149 33.19 -7.63 -12.40
C ASN A 149 31.73 -7.49 -11.97
N PRO A 150 30.95 -8.59 -11.91
CA PRO A 150 29.53 -8.53 -11.54
C PRO A 150 29.30 -8.17 -10.06
N HIS A 151 30.33 -8.20 -9.23
CA HIS A 151 30.28 -7.86 -7.80
C HIS A 151 30.76 -6.44 -7.50
N PHE A 152 31.10 -5.66 -8.53
CA PHE A 152 31.53 -4.29 -8.33
C PHE A 152 30.33 -3.40 -7.94
N ASP A 153 30.48 -2.72 -6.81
CA ASP A 153 29.48 -1.79 -6.29
C ASP A 153 29.98 -0.34 -6.40
N LEU A 154 29.52 0.34 -7.43
CA LEU A 154 29.85 1.72 -7.72
C LEU A 154 29.38 2.67 -6.60
N TYR A 155 28.18 2.41 -6.00
CA TYR A 155 27.65 3.27 -4.93
C TYR A 155 28.53 3.20 -3.68
N THR A 156 29.00 2.02 -3.30
CA THR A 156 29.96 1.87 -2.21
C THR A 156 31.28 2.58 -2.52
N ALA A 157 31.79 2.50 -3.76
CA ALA A 157 32.98 3.25 -4.17
C ALA A 157 32.79 4.77 -4.05
N ILE A 158 31.62 5.28 -4.47
CA ILE A 158 31.28 6.71 -4.34
C ILE A 158 31.23 7.13 -2.86
N LYS A 159 30.57 6.36 -1.99
CA LYS A 159 30.52 6.64 -0.54
C LYS A 159 31.92 6.71 0.10
N ASN A 160 32.79 5.78 -0.26
CA ASN A 160 34.18 5.78 0.21
C ASN A 160 34.96 6.99 -0.31
N LYS A 161 34.72 7.39 -1.57
CA LYS A 161 35.37 8.58 -2.15
C LYS A 161 34.90 9.86 -1.47
N ILE A 162 33.61 9.99 -1.15
CA ILE A 162 33.05 11.13 -0.40
C ILE A 162 33.77 11.27 0.96
N LYS A 163 33.82 10.15 1.72
CA LYS A 163 34.48 10.13 3.03
C LYS A 163 35.93 10.54 2.94
N THR A 164 36.67 9.97 1.97
CA THR A 164 38.09 10.29 1.75
C THR A 164 38.27 11.75 1.32
N THR A 165 37.37 12.28 0.47
CA THR A 165 37.40 13.67 0.02
C THR A 165 37.24 14.63 1.19
N GLN A 166 36.26 14.40 2.07
CA GLN A 166 36.05 15.19 3.28
C GLN A 166 37.26 15.14 4.22
N GLN A 167 37.77 13.94 4.50
CA GLN A 167 38.93 13.75 5.38
C GLN A 167 40.19 14.50 4.90
N LYS A 168 40.31 14.64 3.58
CA LYS A 168 41.39 15.41 2.94
C LYS A 168 41.08 16.90 2.76
N GLY A 169 40.00 17.38 3.41
CA GLY A 169 39.63 18.78 3.40
C GLY A 169 38.93 19.27 2.13
N GLY A 170 38.42 18.37 1.28
CA GLY A 170 37.63 18.74 0.11
C GLY A 170 36.26 19.30 0.54
N THR A 171 35.79 20.38 -0.10
CA THR A 171 34.53 21.06 0.23
C THR A 171 33.34 20.63 -0.60
N ALA A 172 33.58 19.97 -1.72
CA ALA A 172 32.57 19.32 -2.57
C ALA A 172 33.25 18.21 -3.40
N LEU A 173 32.44 17.29 -3.94
CA LEU A 173 32.90 16.28 -4.88
C LEU A 173 32.10 16.38 -6.18
N PHE A 174 32.79 16.70 -7.29
CA PHE A 174 32.25 16.60 -8.64
C PHE A 174 32.60 15.26 -9.21
N ILE A 175 31.58 14.46 -9.58
CA ILE A 175 31.73 13.13 -10.17
C ILE A 175 31.31 13.22 -11.64
N TYR A 176 32.07 12.63 -12.54
CA TYR A 176 31.74 12.55 -13.95
C TYR A 176 32.34 11.29 -14.57
N ASN A 177 31.91 10.94 -15.78
CA ASN A 177 32.34 9.73 -16.45
C ASN A 177 32.73 10.05 -17.91
N THR A 178 34.01 9.98 -18.24
CA THR A 178 34.50 10.15 -19.62
C THR A 178 34.66 8.84 -20.36
N SER A 179 34.47 7.68 -19.70
CA SER A 179 34.56 6.35 -20.32
C SER A 179 33.41 6.07 -21.31
N GLY A 180 33.50 4.89 -21.96
CA GLY A 180 32.42 4.34 -22.76
C GLY A 180 31.47 3.41 -21.97
N VAL A 181 31.73 3.21 -20.68
CA VAL A 181 30.95 2.33 -19.81
C VAL A 181 29.82 3.15 -19.18
N ASP A 182 28.60 2.65 -19.22
CA ASP A 182 27.46 3.27 -18.53
C ASP A 182 27.64 3.12 -17.02
N ASP A 183 27.46 4.22 -16.28
CA ASP A 183 27.58 4.24 -14.82
C ASP A 183 26.21 4.10 -14.11
N GLY A 184 25.11 4.26 -14.81
CA GLY A 184 23.75 4.16 -14.27
C GLY A 184 23.41 5.19 -13.18
N ILE A 185 24.25 6.23 -12.98
CA ILE A 185 24.04 7.23 -11.93
C ILE A 185 22.86 8.14 -12.31
N SER A 186 21.87 8.18 -11.43
CA SER A 186 20.68 9.03 -11.55
C SER A 186 20.28 9.58 -10.18
N PHE A 187 19.35 10.55 -10.19
CA PHE A 187 18.72 11.02 -8.95
C PHE A 187 17.60 10.05 -8.58
N ASP A 188 17.89 9.12 -7.69
CA ASP A 188 16.88 8.19 -7.14
C ASP A 188 16.20 8.85 -5.92
N ALA A 189 15.00 9.39 -6.12
CA ALA A 189 14.23 10.06 -5.07
C ALA A 189 13.95 9.16 -3.86
N GLY A 190 13.84 7.84 -4.06
CA GLY A 190 13.57 6.84 -3.03
C GLY A 190 14.79 6.47 -2.17
N ASP A 191 15.99 6.86 -2.58
CA ASP A 191 17.22 6.54 -1.83
C ASP A 191 17.22 7.23 -0.46
N ARG A 192 17.25 6.40 0.60
CA ARG A 192 17.28 6.83 2.01
C ARG A 192 18.69 6.89 2.61
N THR A 193 19.73 6.85 1.77
CA THR A 193 21.11 7.01 2.23
C THR A 193 21.25 8.30 3.04
N GLU A 194 21.99 8.23 4.14
CA GLU A 194 22.28 9.38 4.99
C GLU A 194 22.94 10.52 4.17
N VAL A 195 22.61 11.74 4.56
CA VAL A 195 23.16 12.94 3.92
C VAL A 195 24.68 12.94 4.02
N ALA A 196 25.33 13.12 2.88
CA ALA A 196 26.79 13.24 2.81
C ALA A 196 27.27 14.49 3.57
N PRO A 197 28.48 14.44 4.12
CA PRO A 197 29.02 15.60 4.86
C PRO A 197 29.42 16.78 3.98
N ILE A 198 29.47 16.59 2.66
CA ILE A 198 29.81 17.61 1.66
C ILE A 198 28.85 17.50 0.46
N PRO A 199 28.67 18.57 -0.34
CA PRO A 199 27.98 18.47 -1.63
C PRO A 199 28.61 17.45 -2.56
N VAL A 200 27.75 16.66 -3.20
CA VAL A 200 28.15 15.66 -4.21
C VAL A 200 27.32 15.89 -5.46
N VAL A 201 27.99 16.19 -6.56
CA VAL A 201 27.38 16.61 -7.81
C VAL A 201 27.84 15.70 -8.94
N TYR A 202 26.92 15.11 -9.66
CA TYR A 202 27.19 14.44 -10.92
C TYR A 202 27.14 15.45 -12.06
N VAL A 203 28.17 15.41 -12.92
CA VAL A 203 28.27 16.26 -14.12
C VAL A 203 28.24 15.35 -15.34
N SER A 204 27.35 15.64 -16.29
CA SER A 204 27.19 14.83 -17.48
C SER A 204 28.48 14.78 -18.32
N LYS A 205 28.65 13.70 -19.10
CA LYS A 205 29.82 13.51 -19.96
C LYS A 205 30.04 14.71 -20.91
N ALA A 206 28.96 15.23 -21.49
CA ALA A 206 29.04 16.37 -22.41
C ALA A 206 29.52 17.65 -21.70
N ALA A 207 28.99 17.91 -20.50
CA ALA A 207 29.42 19.06 -19.70
C ALA A 207 30.87 18.89 -19.19
N ALA A 208 31.25 17.68 -18.77
CA ALA A 208 32.60 17.38 -18.35
C ALA A 208 33.61 17.56 -19.49
N GLN A 209 33.30 17.10 -20.69
CA GLN A 209 34.15 17.31 -21.87
C GLN A 209 34.31 18.78 -22.23
N LYS A 210 33.29 19.60 -21.98
CA LYS A 210 33.31 21.03 -22.28
C LYS A 210 34.08 21.84 -21.23
N TYR A 211 33.87 21.54 -19.96
CA TYR A 211 34.36 22.38 -18.86
C TYR A 211 35.56 21.80 -18.10
N PHE A 212 35.80 20.49 -18.19
CA PHE A 212 36.86 19.76 -17.46
C PHE A 212 37.97 19.23 -18.38
N ALA A 213 38.00 19.62 -19.64
CA ALA A 213 38.98 19.14 -20.62
C ALA A 213 40.42 19.51 -20.28
N ASP A 214 40.66 20.72 -19.76
CA ASP A 214 41.95 21.17 -19.27
C ASP A 214 42.04 21.00 -17.75
N ALA A 215 42.65 19.92 -17.30
CA ALA A 215 42.83 19.61 -15.89
C ALA A 215 43.73 20.62 -15.14
N SER A 216 44.54 21.40 -15.84
CA SER A 216 45.47 22.40 -15.27
C SER A 216 44.83 23.78 -15.08
N ALA A 217 43.75 24.07 -15.81
CA ALA A 217 43.03 25.34 -15.71
C ALA A 217 42.42 25.52 -14.33
N SER A 218 42.41 26.78 -13.86
CA SER A 218 41.64 27.17 -12.69
C SER A 218 40.20 27.47 -13.10
N LEU A 219 39.24 26.75 -12.51
CA LEU A 219 37.81 26.89 -12.82
C LEU A 219 37.14 27.81 -11.78
N ASN A 220 36.49 28.87 -12.24
CA ASN A 220 35.65 29.69 -11.34
C ASN A 220 34.30 28.99 -11.13
N ILE A 221 34.12 28.33 -9.99
CA ILE A 221 32.92 27.55 -9.67
C ILE A 221 32.08 28.27 -8.64
N LYS A 222 30.77 28.41 -8.98
CA LYS A 222 29.71 28.78 -8.04
C LYS A 222 28.70 27.65 -8.01
N LEU A 223 28.59 26.97 -6.87
CA LEU A 223 27.69 25.85 -6.65
C LEU A 223 26.70 26.18 -5.53
N LYS A 224 25.44 25.90 -5.79
CA LYS A 224 24.42 25.76 -4.75
C LYS A 224 23.70 24.43 -4.94
N THR A 225 23.70 23.61 -3.89
CA THR A 225 22.98 22.33 -3.85
C THR A 225 21.83 22.44 -2.85
N GLU A 226 20.67 21.95 -3.26
CA GLU A 226 19.48 21.88 -2.43
C GLU A 226 18.75 20.58 -2.74
N VAL A 227 18.76 19.64 -1.78
CA VAL A 227 18.01 18.39 -1.82
C VAL A 227 17.01 18.45 -0.68
N LEU A 228 15.72 18.42 -1.01
CA LEU A 228 14.62 18.62 -0.08
C LEU A 228 13.80 17.34 0.07
N PRO A 229 13.16 17.11 1.22
CA PRO A 229 12.11 16.12 1.32
C PRO A 229 11.01 16.41 0.29
N LYS A 230 10.43 15.36 -0.27
CA LYS A 230 9.23 15.43 -1.09
C LYS A 230 8.12 14.74 -0.32
N THR A 231 7.08 15.47 0.03
CA THR A 231 5.91 14.94 0.73
C THR A 231 4.63 15.27 -0.05
N ARG A 232 3.62 14.46 0.14
CA ARG A 232 2.24 14.74 -0.24
C ARG A 232 1.32 14.50 0.96
N SER A 233 0.15 15.11 0.98
CA SER A 233 -0.79 14.96 2.09
C SER A 233 -1.94 14.06 1.67
N GLY A 234 -2.10 12.94 2.37
CA GLY A 234 -3.31 12.11 2.36
C GLY A 234 -4.23 12.45 3.51
N LYS A 235 -5.40 11.87 3.56
CA LYS A 235 -6.35 12.06 4.68
C LYS A 235 -7.24 10.86 4.90
N ASN A 236 -7.38 10.42 6.15
CA ASN A 236 -8.45 9.52 6.54
C ASN A 236 -9.78 10.30 6.68
N VAL A 237 -10.90 9.61 6.49
CA VAL A 237 -12.25 10.15 6.78
C VAL A 237 -12.83 9.38 7.96
N VAL A 238 -13.16 10.09 9.05
CA VAL A 238 -13.50 9.47 10.34
C VAL A 238 -14.86 9.95 10.83
N GLY A 239 -15.81 9.03 10.92
CA GLY A 239 -17.16 9.28 11.42
C GLY A 239 -17.48 8.44 12.65
N TYR A 240 -18.36 8.94 13.52
CA TYR A 240 -18.64 8.31 14.81
C TYR A 240 -20.14 8.24 15.12
N ILE A 241 -20.57 7.13 15.68
CA ILE A 241 -21.88 6.98 16.32
C ILE A 241 -21.65 6.84 17.82
N ASP A 242 -22.06 7.85 18.58
CA ASP A 242 -22.03 7.82 20.03
C ASP A 242 -23.36 7.24 20.56
N ASN A 243 -23.26 6.08 21.18
CA ASN A 243 -24.37 5.42 21.89
C ASN A 243 -24.25 5.57 23.42
N GLY A 244 -23.26 6.31 23.92
CA GLY A 244 -22.94 6.41 25.34
C GLY A 244 -22.37 5.12 25.93
N ALA A 245 -21.86 4.22 25.09
CA ALA A 245 -21.33 2.92 25.49
C ALA A 245 -19.89 3.00 26.02
N ALA A 246 -19.49 2.00 26.83
CA ALA A 246 -18.16 1.93 27.39
C ALA A 246 -17.07 1.62 26.36
N ASN A 247 -17.42 0.84 25.34
CA ASN A 247 -16.50 0.37 24.32
C ASN A 247 -16.89 0.86 22.93
N THR A 248 -15.94 0.84 22.01
CA THR A 248 -16.12 1.26 20.60
C THR A 248 -15.72 0.10 19.67
N VAL A 249 -16.53 -0.16 18.66
CA VAL A 249 -16.20 -1.02 17.53
C VAL A 249 -15.67 -0.14 16.41
N VAL A 250 -14.55 -0.53 15.80
CA VAL A 250 -14.00 0.14 14.62
C VAL A 250 -14.37 -0.64 13.37
N LEU A 251 -14.89 0.05 12.36
CA LEU A 251 -15.08 -0.47 11.01
C LEU A 251 -14.19 0.34 10.07
N GLY A 252 -13.44 -0.35 9.22
CA GLY A 252 -12.47 0.25 8.32
C GLY A 252 -12.53 -0.31 6.91
N ALA A 253 -12.16 0.53 5.96
CA ALA A 253 -11.86 0.20 4.57
C ALA A 253 -10.97 1.30 4.01
N HIS A 254 -10.02 0.99 3.14
CA HIS A 254 -9.31 2.06 2.45
C HIS A 254 -10.10 2.56 1.23
N PHE A 255 -9.87 3.79 0.84
CA PHE A 255 -10.57 4.40 -0.30
C PHE A 255 -9.60 4.94 -1.37
N ASP A 256 -8.30 5.01 -1.06
CA ASP A 256 -7.28 5.31 -2.06
C ASP A 256 -7.06 4.13 -3.00
N HIS A 257 -6.50 4.42 -4.18
CA HIS A 257 -6.05 3.40 -5.12
C HIS A 257 -4.88 3.93 -5.95
N LEU A 258 -4.58 3.32 -7.08
CA LEU A 258 -3.28 3.45 -7.76
C LEU A 258 -3.15 4.68 -8.68
N GLY A 259 -4.22 5.47 -8.89
CA GLY A 259 -4.17 6.57 -9.86
C GLY A 259 -3.95 6.06 -11.28
N TYR A 260 -2.84 6.45 -11.87
CA TYR A 260 -2.37 5.95 -13.16
C TYR A 260 -1.20 4.95 -12.99
N GLY A 261 -0.98 4.41 -11.79
CA GLY A 261 0.13 3.49 -11.49
C GLY A 261 1.45 4.20 -11.20
N GLU A 262 1.43 5.48 -10.81
CA GLU A 262 2.64 6.29 -10.62
C GLU A 262 3.54 5.81 -9.48
N ASP A 263 2.99 5.07 -8.51
CA ASP A 263 3.74 4.54 -7.36
C ASP A 263 4.38 3.17 -7.65
N HIS A 264 4.33 2.70 -8.90
CA HIS A 264 4.93 1.45 -9.38
C HIS A 264 4.39 0.17 -8.73
N ASN A 265 3.16 0.21 -8.23
CA ASN A 265 2.41 -0.90 -7.64
C ASN A 265 1.32 -1.48 -8.56
N SER A 266 1.22 -0.99 -9.80
CA SER A 266 0.30 -1.50 -10.81
C SER A 266 0.74 -2.86 -11.38
N SER A 267 -0.24 -3.74 -11.63
CA SER A 267 -0.07 -4.99 -12.38
C SER A 267 -0.33 -4.84 -13.90
N TYR A 268 -0.61 -3.63 -14.36
CA TYR A 268 -0.79 -3.33 -15.77
C TYR A 268 0.55 -3.22 -16.50
N VAL A 269 0.65 -3.86 -17.66
CA VAL A 269 1.90 -3.96 -18.44
C VAL A 269 1.88 -3.18 -19.74
N GLY A 270 0.77 -2.52 -20.06
CA GLY A 270 0.68 -1.66 -21.24
C GLY A 270 1.56 -0.41 -21.11
N SER A 271 1.92 0.19 -22.26
CA SER A 271 2.69 1.43 -22.29
C SER A 271 1.82 2.69 -22.20
N GLU A 272 0.51 2.55 -22.34
CA GLU A 272 -0.44 3.67 -22.28
C GLU A 272 -0.78 4.01 -20.83
N LYS A 273 -0.88 5.30 -20.54
CA LYS A 273 -1.32 5.79 -19.25
C LYS A 273 -2.83 5.54 -19.12
N GLN A 274 -3.25 4.66 -18.20
CA GLN A 274 -4.65 4.32 -17.96
C GLN A 274 -5.01 4.54 -16.50
N ILE A 275 -6.27 4.92 -16.25
CA ILE A 275 -6.81 5.09 -14.90
C ILE A 275 -7.02 3.70 -14.29
N HIS A 276 -6.61 3.54 -13.04
CA HIS A 276 -6.91 2.37 -12.22
C HIS A 276 -8.11 2.74 -11.34
N ASN A 277 -9.32 2.37 -11.79
CA ASN A 277 -10.55 2.77 -11.09
C ASN A 277 -10.73 2.08 -9.73
N GLY A 278 -10.20 0.86 -9.56
CA GLY A 278 -10.20 0.15 -8.27
C GLY A 278 -11.59 -0.02 -7.71
N ALA A 279 -12.47 -0.70 -8.46
CA ALA A 279 -13.85 -0.89 -8.03
C ALA A 279 -13.95 -1.90 -6.90
N ASP A 280 -13.33 -3.09 -7.06
CA ASP A 280 -13.24 -4.02 -5.96
C ASP A 280 -12.17 -3.58 -4.96
N ASP A 281 -11.03 -3.08 -5.45
CA ASP A 281 -9.91 -2.60 -4.66
C ASP A 281 -9.83 -1.05 -4.66
N ASN A 282 -10.40 -0.30 -3.67
CA ASN A 282 -11.28 -0.83 -2.66
C ASN A 282 -12.50 0.10 -2.51
N ALA A 283 -13.12 0.44 -3.67
CA ALA A 283 -14.39 1.15 -3.63
C ALA A 283 -15.49 0.26 -3.01
N SER A 284 -15.43 -1.08 -3.19
CA SER A 284 -16.36 -2.04 -2.60
C SER A 284 -16.35 -1.99 -1.06
N GLY A 285 -15.16 -2.11 -0.44
CA GLY A 285 -15.03 -1.99 1.01
C GLY A 285 -15.51 -0.64 1.54
N THR A 286 -15.22 0.44 0.80
CA THR A 286 -15.67 1.80 1.16
C THR A 286 -17.19 1.94 1.05
N ALA A 287 -17.82 1.40 0.01
CA ALA A 287 -19.27 1.36 -0.14
C ALA A 287 -19.94 0.55 0.98
N ALA A 288 -19.38 -0.63 1.29
CA ALA A 288 -19.81 -1.45 2.42
C ALA A 288 -19.71 -0.70 3.76
N LEU A 289 -18.63 0.06 3.99
CA LEU A 289 -18.43 0.88 5.18
C LEU A 289 -19.53 1.93 5.34
N ILE A 290 -19.90 2.64 4.26
CA ILE A 290 -20.98 3.64 4.25
C ILE A 290 -22.31 2.99 4.56
N GLU A 291 -22.64 1.85 3.94
CA GLU A 291 -23.90 1.16 4.16
C GLU A 291 -24.00 0.54 5.57
N LEU A 292 -22.90 0.02 6.12
CA LEU A 292 -22.83 -0.42 7.52
C LEU A 292 -23.04 0.76 8.48
N ALA A 293 -22.50 1.94 8.19
CA ALA A 293 -22.75 3.14 8.98
C ALA A 293 -24.25 3.50 9.01
N ARG A 294 -24.92 3.44 7.83
CA ARG A 294 -26.35 3.68 7.72
C ARG A 294 -27.17 2.66 8.50
N LEU A 295 -26.84 1.37 8.40
CA LEU A 295 -27.54 0.30 9.11
C LEU A 295 -27.35 0.42 10.63
N LEU A 296 -26.13 0.65 11.10
CA LEU A 296 -25.79 0.76 12.52
C LEU A 296 -26.37 2.02 13.17
N LYS A 297 -26.54 3.12 12.42
CA LYS A 297 -27.17 4.35 12.92
C LYS A 297 -28.59 4.12 13.41
N ILE A 298 -29.35 3.29 12.71
CA ILE A 298 -30.73 2.97 13.05
C ILE A 298 -30.89 1.64 13.81
N SER A 299 -29.81 0.94 14.05
CA SER A 299 -29.78 -0.36 14.73
C SER A 299 -30.18 -0.26 16.19
N LYS A 300 -30.59 -1.41 16.75
CA LYS A 300 -30.82 -1.61 18.20
C LYS A 300 -29.53 -2.02 18.92
N ALA A 301 -28.44 -2.30 18.21
CA ALA A 301 -27.13 -2.59 18.78
C ALA A 301 -26.53 -1.29 19.35
N LYS A 302 -26.69 -1.07 20.65
CA LYS A 302 -26.34 0.16 21.36
C LYS A 302 -25.35 -0.04 22.52
N ASN A 303 -24.89 -1.28 22.73
CA ASN A 303 -23.94 -1.59 23.79
C ASN A 303 -22.48 -1.24 23.42
N ASN A 304 -22.25 -0.86 22.17
CA ASN A 304 -20.99 -0.29 21.69
C ASN A 304 -21.25 1.06 20.97
N ASN A 305 -20.25 1.93 20.99
CA ASN A 305 -20.12 3.02 20.03
C ASN A 305 -19.54 2.47 18.73
N TYR A 306 -19.67 3.19 17.62
CA TYR A 306 -19.14 2.76 16.33
C TYR A 306 -18.28 3.87 15.72
N LEU A 307 -17.04 3.53 15.36
CA LEU A 307 -16.11 4.39 14.64
C LEU A 307 -15.94 3.85 13.22
N PHE A 308 -16.22 4.67 12.23
CA PHE A 308 -16.06 4.36 10.81
C PHE A 308 -14.88 5.13 10.27
N ILE A 309 -13.93 4.43 9.69
CA ILE A 309 -12.72 5.05 9.13
C ILE A 309 -12.55 4.58 7.70
N ALA A 310 -12.65 5.52 6.75
CA ALA A 310 -12.13 5.30 5.42
C ALA A 310 -10.66 5.76 5.43
N PHE A 311 -9.75 4.79 5.25
CA PHE A 311 -8.30 5.04 5.25
C PHE A 311 -7.83 5.49 3.89
N SER A 312 -6.78 6.33 3.84
CA SER A 312 -6.02 6.62 2.64
C SER A 312 -4.57 6.19 2.81
N GLY A 313 -3.86 5.99 1.70
CA GLY A 313 -2.46 5.57 1.72
C GLY A 313 -2.25 4.12 2.13
N GLU A 314 -3.25 3.27 2.00
CA GLU A 314 -3.13 1.83 2.16
C GLU A 314 -2.15 1.27 1.14
N GLU A 315 -2.33 1.60 -0.13
CA GLU A 315 -1.57 1.21 -1.32
C GLU A 315 -0.08 1.61 -1.27
N LEU A 316 0.27 2.48 -0.36
CA LEU A 316 1.64 2.93 -0.08
C LEU A 316 2.27 2.22 1.12
N GLY A 317 1.57 1.28 1.72
CA GLY A 317 1.97 0.51 2.89
C GLY A 317 1.32 0.98 4.18
N LEU A 318 -0.01 1.07 4.20
CA LEU A 318 -0.86 1.28 5.36
C LEU A 318 -0.65 2.66 6.04
N TYR A 319 -0.31 3.72 5.29
CA TYR A 319 0.02 5.02 5.89
C TYR A 319 -1.10 5.57 6.76
N GLY A 320 -2.35 5.54 6.26
CA GLY A 320 -3.49 6.12 6.97
C GLY A 320 -3.84 5.38 8.25
N SER A 321 -3.90 4.05 8.22
CA SER A 321 -4.21 3.26 9.43
C SER A 321 -3.08 3.29 10.45
N LYS A 322 -1.81 3.25 10.03
CA LYS A 322 -0.66 3.46 10.90
C LYS A 322 -0.70 4.83 11.57
N TYR A 323 -0.96 5.89 10.77
CA TYR A 323 -1.09 7.23 11.31
C TYR A 323 -2.22 7.34 12.32
N PHE A 324 -3.39 6.73 12.02
CA PHE A 324 -4.53 6.74 12.92
C PHE A 324 -4.21 6.07 14.27
N VAL A 325 -3.59 4.89 14.28
CA VAL A 325 -3.30 4.19 15.54
C VAL A 325 -2.15 4.82 16.33
N ASP A 326 -1.30 5.63 15.68
CA ASP A 326 -0.24 6.41 16.34
C ASP A 326 -0.73 7.78 16.81
N HIS A 327 -1.77 8.34 16.16
CA HIS A 327 -2.40 9.63 16.48
C HIS A 327 -3.93 9.47 16.58
N PRO A 328 -4.42 8.61 17.49
CA PRO A 328 -5.84 8.25 17.53
C PRO A 328 -6.71 9.41 17.99
N THR A 329 -7.88 9.55 17.38
CA THR A 329 -8.89 10.54 17.77
C THR A 329 -9.87 10.02 18.82
N ILE A 330 -9.69 8.78 19.26
CA ILE A 330 -10.40 8.12 20.35
C ILE A 330 -9.40 7.41 21.27
N ASP A 331 -9.85 7.00 22.43
CA ASP A 331 -9.07 6.15 23.33
C ASP A 331 -9.03 4.70 22.82
N LEU A 332 -7.89 4.26 22.27
CA LEU A 332 -7.72 2.91 21.72
C LEU A 332 -7.91 1.82 22.78
N SER A 333 -7.68 2.11 24.07
CA SER A 333 -7.93 1.13 25.16
C SER A 333 -9.39 0.75 25.31
N LYS A 334 -10.30 1.59 24.78
CA LYS A 334 -11.75 1.36 24.74
C LYS A 334 -12.22 0.69 23.45
N VAL A 335 -11.33 0.42 22.50
CA VAL A 335 -11.72 -0.32 21.30
C VAL A 335 -11.97 -1.77 21.69
N ASN A 336 -13.16 -2.28 21.30
CA ASN A 336 -13.56 -3.65 21.53
C ASN A 336 -12.90 -4.57 20.50
N TYR A 337 -13.13 -4.27 19.22
CA TYR A 337 -12.53 -4.96 18.07
C TYR A 337 -12.60 -4.07 16.83
N MET A 338 -11.88 -4.48 15.78
CA MET A 338 -11.91 -3.82 14.48
C MET A 338 -12.30 -4.81 13.39
N ILE A 339 -13.15 -4.38 12.46
CA ILE A 339 -13.49 -5.10 11.23
C ILE A 339 -12.98 -4.28 10.06
N ASN A 340 -12.14 -4.88 9.24
CA ASN A 340 -11.63 -4.31 7.99
C ASN A 340 -12.27 -4.99 6.78
N MET A 341 -12.64 -4.21 5.79
CA MET A 341 -13.22 -4.68 4.53
C MET A 341 -12.33 -4.23 3.39
N ASP A 342 -11.83 -5.19 2.65
CA ASP A 342 -10.96 -4.92 1.52
C ASP A 342 -11.22 -5.96 0.43
N MET A 343 -11.60 -5.48 -0.75
CA MET A 343 -12.03 -6.30 -1.88
C MET A 343 -13.19 -7.25 -1.50
N VAL A 344 -14.35 -6.68 -1.20
CA VAL A 344 -15.56 -7.43 -0.81
C VAL A 344 -16.63 -7.49 -1.90
N GLY A 345 -16.37 -6.92 -3.07
CA GLY A 345 -17.30 -6.80 -4.19
C GLY A 345 -17.25 -7.98 -5.19
N ARG A 346 -16.34 -8.95 -5.04
CA ARG A 346 -16.17 -10.04 -6.03
C ARG A 346 -16.45 -11.42 -5.43
N LEU A 347 -17.45 -11.55 -4.56
CA LEU A 347 -17.87 -12.85 -4.05
C LEU A 347 -18.22 -13.80 -5.21
N ASN A 348 -17.56 -14.93 -5.27
CA ASN A 348 -17.72 -15.88 -6.37
C ASN A 348 -19.06 -16.60 -6.31
N ASP A 349 -19.88 -16.53 -7.37
CA ASP A 349 -21.23 -17.10 -7.44
C ASP A 349 -21.30 -18.62 -7.30
N SER A 350 -20.21 -19.31 -7.62
CA SER A 350 -20.18 -20.78 -7.56
C SER A 350 -19.69 -21.31 -6.21
N THR A 351 -18.66 -20.69 -5.65
CA THR A 351 -18.03 -21.14 -4.40
C THR A 351 -18.53 -20.39 -3.17
N HIS A 352 -18.99 -19.15 -3.34
CA HIS A 352 -19.38 -18.23 -2.27
C HIS A 352 -18.33 -18.11 -1.16
N ALA A 353 -17.05 -18.32 -1.53
CA ALA A 353 -15.95 -18.34 -0.58
C ALA A 353 -15.64 -16.91 -0.11
N LEU A 354 -15.58 -16.74 1.20
CA LEU A 354 -15.21 -15.50 1.86
C LEU A 354 -14.10 -15.77 2.87
N THR A 355 -12.97 -15.13 2.71
CA THR A 355 -11.86 -15.23 3.65
C THR A 355 -12.09 -14.28 4.82
N ILE A 356 -11.91 -14.79 6.03
CA ILE A 356 -11.97 -14.04 7.29
C ILE A 356 -10.60 -14.17 7.96
N GLY A 357 -9.76 -13.18 7.75
CA GLY A 357 -8.48 -13.03 8.44
C GLY A 357 -8.67 -12.55 9.88
N GLY A 358 -7.65 -12.72 10.71
CA GLY A 358 -7.68 -12.30 12.11
C GLY A 358 -8.47 -13.22 13.05
N TYR A 359 -8.94 -14.37 12.56
CA TYR A 359 -9.78 -15.29 13.36
C TYR A 359 -9.10 -15.78 14.64
N GLY A 360 -7.77 -15.86 14.67
CA GLY A 360 -7.00 -16.23 15.87
C GLY A 360 -6.81 -15.09 16.88
N THR A 361 -7.20 -13.85 16.56
CA THR A 361 -6.93 -12.67 17.39
C THR A 361 -7.84 -12.54 18.63
N SER A 362 -8.87 -13.37 18.72
CA SER A 362 -9.71 -13.52 19.91
C SER A 362 -10.22 -14.96 20.04
N PRO A 363 -10.28 -15.52 21.25
CA PRO A 363 -10.87 -16.84 21.49
C PRO A 363 -12.39 -16.82 21.29
N ASP A 364 -13.01 -15.63 21.29
CA ASP A 364 -14.45 -15.46 21.22
C ASP A 364 -15.01 -15.57 19.79
N TRP A 365 -14.16 -15.44 18.75
CA TRP A 365 -14.60 -15.46 17.36
C TRP A 365 -15.33 -16.73 16.96
N GLY A 366 -14.83 -17.91 17.40
CA GLY A 366 -15.45 -19.19 17.06
C GLY A 366 -16.90 -19.31 17.54
N ALA A 367 -17.15 -18.96 18.77
CA ALA A 367 -18.51 -18.96 19.35
C ALA A 367 -19.40 -17.91 18.70
N THR A 368 -18.86 -16.75 18.36
CA THR A 368 -19.57 -15.64 17.73
C THR A 368 -20.02 -16.00 16.32
N PHE A 369 -19.16 -16.54 15.47
CA PHE A 369 -19.54 -17.00 14.13
C PHE A 369 -20.57 -18.12 14.16
N ALA A 370 -20.43 -19.09 15.09
CA ALA A 370 -21.41 -20.15 15.29
C ALA A 370 -22.79 -19.62 15.74
N ALA A 371 -22.83 -18.57 16.56
CA ALA A 371 -24.06 -17.91 16.97
C ALA A 371 -24.68 -17.07 15.85
N THR A 372 -23.87 -16.32 15.08
CA THR A 372 -24.29 -15.51 13.95
C THR A 372 -24.98 -16.36 12.89
N GLY A 373 -24.47 -17.53 12.54
CA GLY A 373 -25.05 -18.45 11.57
C GLY A 373 -26.44 -19.00 11.97
N LYS A 374 -26.84 -18.83 13.23
CA LYS A 374 -28.17 -19.23 13.74
C LYS A 374 -29.17 -18.06 13.72
N THR A 375 -28.75 -16.84 13.43
CA THR A 375 -29.65 -15.69 13.43
C THR A 375 -30.52 -15.65 12.18
N LYS A 376 -31.76 -15.17 12.33
CA LYS A 376 -32.67 -14.95 11.19
C LYS A 376 -32.27 -13.77 10.30
N LEU A 377 -31.27 -13.00 10.73
CA LEU A 377 -30.78 -11.81 10.01
C LEU A 377 -29.88 -12.17 8.85
N TYR A 378 -29.19 -13.32 8.94
CA TYR A 378 -28.27 -13.79 7.92
C TYR A 378 -28.86 -14.99 7.15
N THR A 379 -28.95 -14.88 5.85
CA THR A 379 -29.52 -15.90 4.96
C THR A 379 -28.71 -16.12 3.67
N GLY A 380 -27.50 -15.54 3.59
CA GLY A 380 -26.66 -15.65 2.41
C GLY A 380 -25.91 -16.98 2.31
N PRO A 381 -25.41 -17.33 1.12
CA PRO A 381 -24.78 -18.61 0.84
C PRO A 381 -23.28 -18.68 1.23
N ILE A 382 -22.75 -17.76 2.05
CA ILE A 382 -21.33 -17.60 2.30
C ILE A 382 -20.67 -18.87 2.85
N GLN A 383 -19.51 -19.22 2.26
CA GLN A 383 -18.61 -20.27 2.72
C GLN A 383 -17.36 -19.63 3.31
N TYR A 384 -17.21 -19.69 4.63
CA TYR A 384 -16.07 -19.09 5.31
C TYR A 384 -14.78 -19.87 5.10
N ARG A 385 -13.70 -19.12 4.87
CA ARG A 385 -12.31 -19.57 4.98
C ARG A 385 -11.66 -18.75 6.07
N PHE A 386 -11.40 -19.38 7.22
CA PHE A 386 -10.79 -18.71 8.35
C PHE A 386 -9.27 -18.74 8.27
N ASP A 387 -8.65 -17.56 8.37
CA ASP A 387 -7.22 -17.40 8.62
C ASP A 387 -7.02 -16.84 10.03
N SER A 388 -6.10 -17.45 10.78
CA SER A 388 -5.84 -17.09 12.16
C SER A 388 -4.93 -15.88 12.33
N SER A 389 -4.15 -15.50 11.30
CA SER A 389 -3.19 -14.41 11.39
C SER A 389 -3.86 -13.08 11.69
N GLY A 390 -3.32 -12.34 12.66
CA GLY A 390 -3.73 -10.97 12.94
C GLY A 390 -3.03 -9.94 12.04
N THR A 391 -1.95 -10.36 11.37
CA THR A 391 -1.24 -9.54 10.38
C THR A 391 -1.66 -9.94 8.97
N GLY A 392 -1.59 -9.00 8.06
CA GLY A 392 -1.92 -9.19 6.64
C GLY A 392 -1.65 -7.91 5.85
N PRO A 393 -1.91 -7.93 4.55
CA PRO A 393 -1.56 -6.84 3.65
C PRO A 393 -2.59 -5.69 3.67
N SER A 394 -3.37 -5.51 4.74
CA SER A 394 -4.37 -4.45 4.82
C SER A 394 -4.47 -3.82 6.22
N ASP A 395 -5.28 -2.77 6.37
CA ASP A 395 -5.36 -1.84 7.51
C ASP A 395 -5.63 -2.47 8.89
N HIS A 396 -6.24 -3.67 8.94
CA HIS A 396 -6.45 -4.42 10.20
C HIS A 396 -5.14 -4.68 10.94
N THR A 397 -4.04 -4.84 10.22
CA THR A 397 -2.70 -5.07 10.78
C THR A 397 -2.29 -3.97 11.74
N SER A 398 -2.57 -2.70 11.42
CA SER A 398 -2.25 -1.56 12.28
C SER A 398 -2.93 -1.64 13.64
N PHE A 399 -4.18 -2.11 13.68
CA PHE A 399 -4.95 -2.29 14.93
C PHE A 399 -4.51 -3.53 15.70
N TYR A 400 -4.25 -4.64 15.01
CA TYR A 400 -3.71 -5.84 15.64
C TYR A 400 -2.41 -5.56 16.39
N LEU A 401 -1.49 -4.78 15.80
CA LEU A 401 -0.23 -4.38 16.43
C LEU A 401 -0.43 -3.52 17.70
N LYS A 402 -1.63 -2.95 17.91
CA LYS A 402 -2.04 -2.28 19.16
C LYS A 402 -2.78 -3.20 20.11
N ASN A 403 -2.72 -4.52 19.92
CA ASN A 403 -3.39 -5.55 20.72
C ASN A 403 -4.92 -5.43 20.72
N ILE A 404 -5.50 -5.08 19.58
CA ILE A 404 -6.93 -5.02 19.35
C ILE A 404 -7.33 -6.27 18.54
N PRO A 405 -8.37 -7.04 18.95
CA PRO A 405 -8.92 -8.12 18.14
C PRO A 405 -9.37 -7.59 16.79
N VAL A 406 -9.03 -8.27 15.69
CA VAL A 406 -9.37 -7.83 14.34
C VAL A 406 -10.03 -8.94 13.54
N LEU A 407 -10.86 -8.54 12.57
CA LEU A 407 -11.31 -9.37 11.46
C LEU A 407 -11.04 -8.66 10.15
N PHE A 408 -10.64 -9.42 9.15
CA PHE A 408 -10.37 -8.97 7.80
C PHE A 408 -11.26 -9.72 6.81
N TYR A 409 -12.16 -9.01 6.15
CA TYR A 409 -13.09 -9.55 5.16
C TYR A 409 -12.54 -9.35 3.76
N PHE A 410 -12.40 -10.46 3.01
CA PHE A 410 -11.74 -10.48 1.72
C PHE A 410 -12.33 -11.57 0.81
N THR A 411 -12.74 -11.24 -0.41
CA THR A 411 -13.31 -12.22 -1.36
C THR A 411 -12.27 -12.98 -2.18
N GLY A 412 -11.00 -12.55 -2.12
CA GLY A 412 -9.88 -13.15 -2.83
C GLY A 412 -9.40 -12.29 -4.00
N LEU A 413 -8.19 -12.58 -4.48
CA LEU A 413 -7.63 -11.92 -5.65
C LEU A 413 -8.33 -12.39 -6.93
N HIS A 414 -8.41 -11.50 -7.92
CA HIS A 414 -8.97 -11.76 -9.23
C HIS A 414 -8.06 -11.20 -10.34
N PRO A 415 -8.27 -11.61 -11.62
CA PRO A 415 -7.39 -11.21 -12.72
C PRO A 415 -7.29 -9.69 -12.99
N ASP A 416 -8.23 -8.90 -12.47
CA ASP A 416 -8.27 -7.44 -12.63
C ASP A 416 -7.52 -6.69 -11.51
N TYR A 417 -7.05 -7.38 -10.46
CA TYR A 417 -6.36 -6.80 -9.32
C TYR A 417 -5.18 -5.91 -9.73
N HIS A 418 -5.16 -4.67 -9.23
CA HIS A 418 -4.19 -3.63 -9.55
C HIS A 418 -4.09 -3.31 -11.05
N LYS A 419 -5.20 -3.42 -11.79
CA LYS A 419 -5.27 -3.12 -13.22
C LYS A 419 -6.36 -2.10 -13.54
N PRO A 420 -6.24 -1.39 -14.68
CA PRO A 420 -7.30 -0.50 -15.17
C PRO A 420 -8.64 -1.19 -15.44
N THR A 421 -8.65 -2.52 -15.47
CA THR A 421 -9.85 -3.32 -15.73
C THR A 421 -10.66 -3.66 -14.48
N ASP A 422 -10.26 -3.19 -13.28
CA ASP A 422 -11.07 -3.32 -12.06
C ASP A 422 -12.14 -2.23 -12.01
N ASP A 423 -13.25 -2.49 -12.70
CA ASP A 423 -14.37 -1.56 -12.91
C ASP A 423 -15.67 -2.02 -12.23
N PHE A 424 -16.54 -1.06 -11.92
CA PHE A 424 -17.79 -1.25 -11.18
C PHE A 424 -18.80 -2.18 -11.87
N ASP A 425 -18.73 -2.36 -13.18
CA ASP A 425 -19.59 -3.27 -13.94
C ASP A 425 -19.30 -4.76 -13.67
N LYS A 426 -18.18 -5.06 -13.02
CA LYS A 426 -17.76 -6.40 -12.65
C LYS A 426 -18.10 -6.80 -11.22
N ILE A 427 -18.65 -5.89 -10.44
CA ILE A 427 -18.98 -6.11 -9.03
C ILE A 427 -20.20 -7.02 -8.87
N ASN A 428 -20.12 -7.96 -7.96
CA ASN A 428 -21.23 -8.79 -7.51
C ASN A 428 -21.95 -8.10 -6.33
N TYR A 429 -22.80 -7.14 -6.63
CA TYR A 429 -23.52 -6.35 -5.63
C TYR A 429 -24.45 -7.17 -4.72
N GLU A 430 -24.97 -8.30 -5.21
CA GLU A 430 -25.75 -9.20 -4.35
C GLU A 430 -24.85 -9.98 -3.39
N GLY A 431 -23.68 -10.41 -3.87
CA GLY A 431 -22.64 -11.04 -3.04
C GLY A 431 -22.13 -10.08 -1.94
N GLU A 432 -21.84 -8.85 -2.29
CA GLU A 432 -21.42 -7.81 -1.36
C GLU A 432 -22.52 -7.50 -0.31
N PHE A 433 -23.79 -7.39 -0.74
CA PHE A 433 -24.92 -7.28 0.16
C PHE A 433 -24.94 -8.42 1.20
N TYR A 434 -24.69 -9.67 0.81
CA TYR A 434 -24.63 -10.78 1.76
C TYR A 434 -23.48 -10.62 2.75
N ILE A 435 -22.33 -10.09 2.33
CA ILE A 435 -21.19 -9.82 3.22
C ILE A 435 -21.55 -8.73 4.24
N ILE A 436 -22.16 -7.63 3.80
CA ILE A 436 -22.64 -6.56 4.69
C ILE A 436 -23.62 -7.09 5.72
N LYS A 437 -24.60 -7.91 5.29
CA LYS A 437 -25.58 -8.53 6.21
C LYS A 437 -24.89 -9.47 7.21
N ASN A 438 -23.84 -10.15 6.79
CA ASN A 438 -23.04 -11.00 7.66
C ASN A 438 -22.33 -10.18 8.74
N ILE A 439 -21.60 -9.12 8.34
CA ILE A 439 -20.91 -8.21 9.26
C ILE A 439 -21.91 -7.59 10.24
N TYR A 440 -23.03 -7.09 9.75
CA TYR A 440 -24.07 -6.51 10.58
C TYR A 440 -24.62 -7.51 11.61
N SER A 441 -24.90 -8.77 11.19
CA SER A 441 -25.36 -9.83 12.08
C SER A 441 -24.31 -10.22 13.14
N LEU A 442 -23.02 -10.23 12.75
CA LEU A 442 -21.90 -10.48 13.66
C LEU A 442 -21.86 -9.39 14.74
N ILE A 443 -21.92 -8.13 14.34
CA ILE A 443 -21.92 -6.98 15.25
C ILE A 443 -23.11 -7.05 16.21
N GLU A 444 -24.32 -7.32 15.73
CA GLU A 444 -25.51 -7.46 16.61
C GLU A 444 -25.37 -8.64 17.57
N THR A 445 -24.71 -9.72 17.15
CA THR A 445 -24.49 -10.89 18.01
C THR A 445 -23.56 -10.55 19.15
N ILE A 446 -22.45 -9.84 18.88
CA ILE A 446 -21.49 -9.41 19.91
C ILE A 446 -22.12 -8.33 20.81
N ASP A 447 -22.84 -7.38 20.22
CA ASP A 447 -23.46 -6.30 20.97
C ASP A 447 -24.41 -6.83 22.06
N LYS A 448 -25.18 -7.90 21.76
CA LYS A 448 -26.05 -8.56 22.71
C LYS A 448 -25.31 -9.21 23.89
N GLN A 449 -24.06 -9.61 23.69
CA GLN A 449 -23.23 -10.19 24.75
C GLN A 449 -22.78 -9.11 25.76
N ASN A 450 -22.70 -7.87 25.32
CA ASN A 450 -22.29 -6.69 26.09
C ASN A 450 -20.96 -6.89 26.84
N THR A 451 -20.00 -7.55 26.17
CA THR A 451 -18.67 -7.84 26.70
C THR A 451 -17.59 -7.33 25.76
N LYS A 452 -16.46 -6.95 26.32
CA LYS A 452 -15.27 -6.66 25.52
C LYS A 452 -14.57 -7.97 25.19
N LEU A 453 -14.24 -8.18 23.88
CA LEU A 453 -13.55 -9.38 23.43
C LEU A 453 -12.13 -9.45 23.99
N ALA A 454 -11.69 -10.64 24.34
CA ALA A 454 -10.32 -10.88 24.77
C ALA A 454 -9.38 -10.89 23.56
N PHE A 455 -8.25 -10.20 23.67
CA PHE A 455 -7.21 -10.24 22.64
C PHE A 455 -6.30 -11.45 22.83
N THR A 456 -5.98 -12.12 21.73
CA THR A 456 -4.97 -13.18 21.68
C THR A 456 -3.94 -12.82 20.62
N LYS A 457 -2.68 -12.82 21.02
CA LYS A 457 -1.58 -12.66 20.05
C LYS A 457 -1.48 -13.93 19.21
N THR A 458 -1.58 -13.78 17.90
CA THR A 458 -1.38 -14.89 16.97
C THR A 458 0.10 -15.23 16.88
N ARG A 459 0.42 -16.44 16.44
CA ARG A 459 1.80 -16.80 16.13
C ARG A 459 2.17 -16.06 14.83
N GLU A 460 2.78 -14.91 14.99
CA GLU A 460 3.51 -14.30 13.88
C GLU A 460 4.70 -15.21 13.63
N GLN A 461 4.86 -15.69 12.42
CA GLN A 461 6.17 -16.10 11.98
C GLN A 461 6.99 -14.81 11.98
N GLN A 462 8.11 -14.82 12.71
CA GLN A 462 8.98 -13.63 12.80
C GLN A 462 9.45 -13.26 11.41
N THR A 463 8.86 -12.24 10.82
CA THR A 463 9.51 -11.52 9.74
C THR A 463 10.75 -10.87 10.33
N SER A 464 11.89 -11.44 10.04
CA SER A 464 13.17 -10.85 10.38
C SER A 464 13.21 -9.45 9.77
N THR A 465 13.27 -8.45 10.65
CA THR A 465 13.37 -7.04 10.34
C THR A 465 14.31 -6.76 9.18
N SER A 466 13.76 -6.14 8.13
CA SER A 466 14.44 -5.20 7.23
C SER A 466 15.80 -5.61 6.65
N ALA A 467 15.80 -6.59 5.74
CA ALA A 467 16.68 -6.48 4.60
C ALA A 467 15.93 -5.67 3.53
N ARG A 468 16.43 -4.50 3.15
CA ARG A 468 15.95 -3.77 1.97
C ARG A 468 16.24 -4.64 0.76
N PHE A 469 15.21 -5.27 0.21
CA PHE A 469 15.36 -5.94 -1.05
C PHE A 469 15.30 -4.87 -2.15
N SER A 470 16.43 -4.58 -2.77
CA SER A 470 16.52 -3.80 -4.01
C SER A 470 15.98 -4.57 -5.23
N VAL A 471 15.61 -5.84 -5.05
CA VAL A 471 15.15 -6.74 -6.11
C VAL A 471 13.83 -7.38 -5.70
N THR A 472 12.83 -7.31 -6.58
CA THR A 472 11.56 -8.02 -6.42
C THR A 472 11.54 -9.25 -7.34
N MET A 473 11.05 -10.38 -6.84
CA MET A 473 10.79 -11.56 -7.66
C MET A 473 9.64 -11.31 -8.65
N GLY A 474 8.68 -10.45 -8.28
CA GLY A 474 7.52 -10.13 -9.11
C GLY A 474 6.47 -11.23 -9.10
N ILE A 475 6.25 -11.86 -7.95
CA ILE A 475 5.08 -12.72 -7.70
C ILE A 475 4.05 -11.95 -6.88
N MET A 476 2.79 -12.29 -7.07
CA MET A 476 1.71 -12.07 -6.13
C MET A 476 1.49 -13.38 -5.38
N PRO A 477 1.78 -13.43 -4.08
CA PRO A 477 1.59 -14.64 -3.31
C PRO A 477 0.12 -14.81 -2.93
N ASP A 478 -0.32 -16.06 -2.85
CA ASP A 478 -1.61 -16.38 -2.26
C ASP A 478 -1.51 -16.37 -0.74
N TYR A 479 -2.01 -15.32 -0.13
CA TYR A 479 -2.03 -15.13 1.33
C TYR A 479 -2.98 -16.10 2.06
N THR A 480 -3.81 -16.85 1.33
CA THR A 480 -4.75 -17.82 1.90
C THR A 480 -4.24 -19.27 1.81
N PHE A 481 -3.07 -19.49 1.22
CA PHE A 481 -2.50 -20.81 1.04
C PHE A 481 -1.93 -21.36 2.35
N ALA A 482 -2.56 -22.38 2.89
CA ALA A 482 -2.18 -23.04 4.15
C ALA A 482 -1.22 -24.23 3.97
N GLY A 483 -0.71 -24.49 2.75
CA GLY A 483 0.27 -25.56 2.48
C GLY A 483 1.71 -25.14 2.72
N ASN A 484 2.65 -26.09 2.59
CA ASN A 484 4.08 -25.79 2.65
C ASN A 484 4.54 -25.07 1.38
N GLY A 485 5.20 -23.93 1.55
CA GLY A 485 5.70 -23.09 0.45
C GLY A 485 4.86 -21.83 0.23
N VAL A 486 5.15 -21.12 -0.86
CA VAL A 486 4.43 -19.92 -1.28
C VAL A 486 3.69 -20.23 -2.58
N ARG A 487 2.36 -20.29 -2.56
CA ARG A 487 1.58 -20.42 -3.78
C ARG A 487 1.54 -19.07 -4.51
N VAL A 488 1.76 -19.13 -5.82
CA VAL A 488 1.75 -17.96 -6.69
C VAL A 488 0.32 -17.72 -7.15
N ASP A 489 -0.26 -16.58 -6.82
CA ASP A 489 -1.59 -16.17 -7.27
C ASP A 489 -1.53 -15.31 -8.53
N GLY A 490 -0.37 -14.71 -8.78
CA GLY A 490 -0.09 -13.99 -10.01
C GLY A 490 1.41 -13.75 -10.20
N VAL A 491 1.80 -13.38 -11.43
CA VAL A 491 3.18 -13.08 -11.80
C VAL A 491 3.21 -11.77 -12.56
N SER A 492 4.00 -10.82 -12.08
CA SER A 492 4.21 -9.53 -12.75
C SER A 492 5.07 -9.71 -14.01
N GLU A 493 4.66 -9.08 -15.12
CA GLU A 493 5.39 -9.19 -16.37
C GLU A 493 6.78 -8.51 -16.29
N ASN A 494 7.70 -9.04 -17.08
CA ASN A 494 9.11 -8.61 -17.15
C ASN A 494 9.92 -8.75 -15.85
N LYS A 495 9.35 -9.35 -14.80
CA LYS A 495 10.04 -9.64 -13.54
C LYS A 495 10.72 -11.03 -13.54
N PRO A 496 11.63 -11.29 -12.59
CA PRO A 496 12.37 -12.57 -12.53
C PRO A 496 11.48 -13.81 -12.52
N ALA A 497 10.35 -13.79 -11.80
CA ALA A 497 9.42 -14.92 -11.73
C ALA A 497 8.85 -15.30 -13.09
N GLN A 498 8.40 -14.34 -13.90
CA GLN A 498 7.91 -14.59 -15.25
C GLN A 498 9.02 -15.13 -16.15
N LYS A 499 10.22 -14.52 -16.09
CA LYS A 499 11.38 -14.98 -16.86
C LYS A 499 11.81 -16.40 -16.49
N ALA A 500 11.58 -16.81 -15.25
CA ALA A 500 11.79 -18.17 -14.77
C ALA A 500 10.65 -19.14 -15.15
N GLY A 501 9.58 -18.65 -15.75
CA GLY A 501 8.45 -19.47 -16.19
C GLY A 501 7.41 -19.78 -15.12
N LEU A 502 7.45 -19.11 -13.95
CA LEU A 502 6.43 -19.25 -12.91
C LEU A 502 5.06 -18.77 -13.42
N LYS A 503 4.00 -19.44 -12.96
CA LYS A 503 2.60 -19.17 -13.33
C LYS A 503 1.71 -19.20 -12.10
N GLN A 504 0.52 -18.64 -12.23
CA GLN A 504 -0.54 -18.77 -11.24
C GLN A 504 -0.79 -20.24 -10.89
N GLY A 505 -0.89 -20.55 -9.61
CA GLY A 505 -1.10 -21.89 -9.06
C GLY A 505 0.19 -22.66 -8.72
N ASP A 506 1.36 -22.22 -9.18
CA ASP A 506 2.64 -22.82 -8.79
C ASP A 506 2.90 -22.62 -7.29
N VAL A 507 3.57 -23.59 -6.66
CA VAL A 507 3.99 -23.49 -5.26
C VAL A 507 5.51 -23.47 -5.20
N ILE A 508 6.07 -22.36 -4.71
CA ILE A 508 7.50 -22.21 -4.51
C ILE A 508 7.86 -22.87 -3.18
N THR A 509 8.58 -23.98 -3.25
CA THR A 509 9.02 -24.75 -2.08
C THR A 509 10.52 -24.58 -1.78
N SER A 510 11.26 -23.99 -2.73
CA SER A 510 12.68 -23.67 -2.54
C SER A 510 13.11 -22.52 -3.43
N LEU A 511 14.12 -21.78 -2.98
CA LEU A 511 14.78 -20.71 -3.75
C LEU A 511 16.29 -20.83 -3.55
N GLY A 512 17.00 -21.29 -4.58
CA GLY A 512 18.39 -21.71 -4.43
C GLY A 512 18.49 -22.85 -3.41
N ASP A 513 19.38 -22.70 -2.44
CA ASP A 513 19.61 -23.68 -1.37
C ASP A 513 18.64 -23.53 -0.17
N TYR A 514 17.72 -22.56 -0.22
CA TYR A 514 16.80 -22.27 0.87
C TYR A 514 15.46 -22.97 0.66
N THR A 515 15.00 -23.70 1.67
CA THR A 515 13.64 -24.25 1.72
C THR A 515 12.66 -23.16 2.09
N ILE A 516 11.60 -23.00 1.29
CA ILE A 516 10.51 -22.05 1.52
C ILE A 516 9.33 -22.83 2.12
N THR A 517 8.94 -22.46 3.32
CA THR A 517 7.83 -23.12 4.05
C THR A 517 6.59 -22.24 4.14
N SER A 518 6.76 -20.93 3.99
CA SER A 518 5.68 -19.94 4.07
C SER A 518 6.04 -18.69 3.25
N LEU A 519 5.12 -17.74 3.19
CA LEU A 519 5.31 -16.45 2.54
C LEU A 519 6.35 -15.56 3.27
N GLU A 520 6.56 -15.78 4.55
CA GLU A 520 7.42 -14.99 5.44
C GLU A 520 8.87 -15.47 5.46
#